data_36b0bb091d596ae41b0d5def8496608d
#
_entry.id   36b0bb091d596ae41b0d5def8496608d
#
_cell.length_a   1.000
_cell.length_b   1.000
_cell.length_c   1.000
_cell.angle_alpha   90.00
_cell.angle_beta   90.00
_cell.angle_gamma   90.00
#
_symmetry.space_group_name_H-M   'P 1'
#
loop_
_entity.id
_entity.type
_entity.pdbx_description
1 polymer ?
#
loop_
_entity_poly.entity_id
_entity_poly.type
_entity_poly.pdbx_seq_one_letter_code
_entity_poly.pdbx_strand_id
1 'polypeptide(L)'
;MSTTPAPANPKVGFVSLGCPKALVDSERILTQLRMEGYDVVSTYEDADVVVVNTCGFIDSAKAESLEVIGEAIKENGKVIVTGCMGVEEGAIRKVHPSVLAVTGPQQYEQVVNAVHDAVPPRQDHNPLIDLVPPQGIKLTPRHYAYLKISEGCNHSCSFCIIPSMRGKLVSRPVGDVLDEAQRLVKAGVKELLVISQDTSAYGVDVKYRTGFWNGAPVKTRMTELCEALSTLGVWVRLHYVYPYPHVDELIPLMAAGKILPYLDIPFQHASPKILKAMKRPAFEDKTLARIKNWREICPDLIIRSTFIVGFPGETEEDFQYLLNWLTEAQLDRVGCFQYSPVEGAPANLLDAAIVPDDVKQDRWDRFMAHQQAISSARLQMRVGREIEVLVDEVDEQGAVGRCFFDAPEIDGNVFIDNGSNLKPGDKVWCKVTDADEYDLWAEQI
;
A
#
# COMPACT_ATOMS: atom_id res chain seq x y z
N MET A 1 14.79 37.26 -37.41
CA MET A 1 15.41 36.29 -36.50
C MET A 1 14.54 35.06 -36.52
N SER A 2 14.97 33.99 -37.19
CA SER A 2 14.22 32.74 -37.23
C SER A 2 14.37 32.06 -35.85
N THR A 3 13.32 32.08 -35.03
CA THR A 3 13.28 31.30 -33.80
C THR A 3 13.04 29.86 -34.21
N THR A 4 14.10 29.08 -34.36
CA THR A 4 13.97 27.63 -34.39
C THR A 4 13.29 27.24 -33.10
N PRO A 5 12.16 26.50 -33.12
CA PRO A 5 11.54 26.02 -31.90
C PRO A 5 12.57 25.20 -31.13
N ALA A 6 12.63 25.38 -29.82
CA ALA A 6 13.48 24.56 -28.95
C ALA A 6 13.15 23.07 -29.22
N PRO A 7 14.17 22.20 -29.31
CA PRO A 7 13.92 20.77 -29.50
C PRO A 7 13.01 20.26 -28.36
N ALA A 8 12.07 19.38 -28.70
CA ALA A 8 11.16 18.80 -27.73
C ALA A 8 11.94 17.97 -26.68
N ASN A 9 11.44 17.90 -25.45
CA ASN A 9 12.02 17.03 -24.44
C ASN A 9 11.89 15.56 -24.87
N PRO A 10 12.87 14.71 -24.54
CA PRO A 10 12.71 13.27 -24.72
C PRO A 10 11.59 12.74 -23.80
N LYS A 11 10.84 11.77 -24.32
CA LYS A 11 9.61 11.27 -23.71
C LYS A 11 9.81 9.90 -23.09
N VAL A 12 9.38 9.73 -21.85
CA VAL A 12 9.42 8.44 -21.15
C VAL A 12 7.99 7.97 -20.88
N GLY A 13 7.66 6.78 -21.42
CA GLY A 13 6.48 6.03 -21.02
C GLY A 13 6.75 5.31 -19.68
N PHE A 14 5.76 5.24 -18.81
CA PHE A 14 5.93 4.60 -17.52
C PHE A 14 4.73 3.76 -17.15
N VAL A 15 4.97 2.48 -16.82
CA VAL A 15 3.96 1.56 -16.30
C VAL A 15 4.34 1.17 -14.88
N SER A 16 3.39 1.33 -13.95
CA SER A 16 3.56 0.95 -12.54
C SER A 16 2.64 -0.21 -12.21
N LEU A 17 3.22 -1.37 -11.97
CA LEU A 17 2.52 -2.57 -11.52
C LEU A 17 2.76 -2.81 -10.03
N GLY A 18 1.80 -3.42 -9.36
CA GLY A 18 1.95 -3.91 -8.00
C GLY A 18 1.38 -2.97 -6.92
N CYS A 19 2.01 -2.98 -5.75
CA CYS A 19 1.46 -2.44 -4.51
C CYS A 19 1.77 -0.94 -4.31
N PRO A 20 1.16 -0.27 -3.32
CA PRO A 20 1.45 1.13 -2.98
C PRO A 20 2.94 1.46 -2.77
N LYS A 21 3.75 0.48 -2.33
CA LYS A 21 5.21 0.69 -2.20
C LYS A 21 5.89 0.83 -3.56
N ALA A 22 5.48 0.04 -4.55
CA ALA A 22 5.95 0.16 -5.92
C ALA A 22 5.49 1.47 -6.58
N LEU A 23 4.26 1.92 -6.26
CA LEU A 23 3.75 3.20 -6.73
C LEU A 23 4.61 4.37 -6.24
N VAL A 24 4.98 4.41 -4.95
CA VAL A 24 5.90 5.43 -4.42
C VAL A 24 7.28 5.35 -5.08
N ASP A 25 7.77 4.15 -5.39
CA ASP A 25 9.02 3.99 -6.15
C ASP A 25 8.90 4.61 -7.55
N SER A 26 7.77 4.38 -8.23
CA SER A 26 7.45 4.99 -9.53
C SER A 26 7.40 6.51 -9.46
N GLU A 27 6.72 7.08 -8.46
CA GLU A 27 6.64 8.54 -8.25
C GLU A 27 8.03 9.17 -8.08
N ARG A 28 8.95 8.50 -7.37
CA ARG A 28 10.33 8.95 -7.19
C ARG A 28 11.11 8.95 -8.49
N ILE A 29 11.04 7.84 -9.25
CA ILE A 29 11.71 7.73 -10.55
C ILE A 29 11.19 8.81 -11.50
N LEU A 30 9.88 8.96 -11.61
CA LEU A 30 9.24 9.95 -12.47
C LEU A 30 9.63 11.39 -12.08
N THR A 31 9.69 11.67 -10.77
CA THR A 31 10.12 12.98 -10.26
C THR A 31 11.54 13.28 -10.68
N GLN A 32 12.46 12.32 -10.55
CA GLN A 32 13.85 12.49 -10.95
C GLN A 32 14.01 12.67 -12.47
N LEU A 33 13.34 11.84 -13.28
CA LEU A 33 13.34 11.98 -14.73
C LEU A 33 12.82 13.35 -15.16
N ARG A 34 11.74 13.83 -14.53
CA ARG A 34 11.19 15.16 -14.82
C ARG A 34 12.18 16.28 -14.46
N MET A 35 12.88 16.15 -13.33
CA MET A 35 13.93 17.12 -12.93
C MET A 35 15.10 17.14 -13.92
N GLU A 36 15.32 16.07 -14.65
CA GLU A 36 16.39 15.93 -15.65
C GLU A 36 15.94 16.23 -17.09
N GLY A 37 14.69 16.74 -17.26
CA GLY A 37 14.19 17.28 -18.52
C GLY A 37 13.46 16.29 -19.41
N TYR A 38 12.99 15.17 -18.86
CA TYR A 38 12.14 14.23 -19.58
C TYR A 38 10.66 14.60 -19.44
N ASP A 39 9.91 14.44 -20.52
CA ASP A 39 8.45 14.46 -20.46
C ASP A 39 7.91 13.05 -20.22
N VAL A 40 6.93 12.95 -19.32
CA VAL A 40 6.24 11.70 -19.04
C VAL A 40 4.99 11.61 -19.90
N VAL A 41 4.85 10.48 -20.60
CA VAL A 41 3.72 10.21 -21.50
C VAL A 41 2.98 8.95 -21.07
N SER A 42 1.69 8.88 -21.40
CA SER A 42 0.79 7.79 -20.99
C SER A 42 0.67 6.66 -22.01
N THR A 43 1.25 6.82 -23.21
CA THR A 43 1.17 5.83 -24.29
C THR A 43 2.56 5.29 -24.63
N TYR A 44 2.60 4.03 -25.04
CA TYR A 44 3.86 3.39 -25.47
C TYR A 44 4.40 3.98 -26.79
N GLU A 45 3.50 4.26 -27.73
CA GLU A 45 3.85 4.77 -29.07
C GLU A 45 4.49 6.16 -29.05
N ASP A 46 4.04 7.02 -28.13
CA ASP A 46 4.54 8.40 -28.00
C ASP A 46 5.87 8.48 -27.24
N ALA A 47 6.31 7.40 -26.61
CA ALA A 47 7.50 7.36 -25.77
C ALA A 47 8.76 7.05 -26.59
N ASP A 48 9.88 7.70 -26.26
CA ASP A 48 11.20 7.37 -26.79
C ASP A 48 11.82 6.14 -26.10
N VAL A 49 11.38 5.85 -24.87
CA VAL A 49 11.71 4.68 -24.05
C VAL A 49 10.59 4.42 -23.03
N VAL A 50 10.34 3.16 -22.70
CA VAL A 50 9.34 2.75 -21.72
C VAL A 50 10.00 2.13 -20.50
N VAL A 51 9.61 2.56 -19.31
CA VAL A 51 10.01 1.94 -18.04
C VAL A 51 8.82 1.15 -17.47
N VAL A 52 9.03 -0.13 -17.16
CA VAL A 52 8.02 -1.00 -16.53
C VAL A 52 8.49 -1.32 -15.11
N ASN A 53 7.77 -0.79 -14.10
CA ASN A 53 7.98 -1.13 -12.69
C ASN A 53 7.12 -2.34 -12.35
N THR A 54 7.77 -3.48 -12.07
CA THR A 54 7.18 -4.81 -12.00
C THR A 54 6.85 -5.28 -10.58
N CYS A 55 5.85 -6.15 -10.47
CA CYS A 55 5.59 -6.95 -9.29
C CYS A 55 6.21 -8.35 -9.45
N GLY A 56 6.74 -8.90 -8.35
CA GLY A 56 7.38 -10.24 -8.33
C GLY A 56 7.01 -11.06 -7.11
N PHE A 57 5.93 -10.68 -6.39
CA PHE A 57 5.61 -11.28 -5.11
C PHE A 57 4.97 -12.67 -5.21
N ILE A 58 4.04 -12.85 -6.15
CA ILE A 58 3.37 -14.12 -6.43
C ILE A 58 3.47 -14.46 -7.93
N ASP A 59 3.29 -15.71 -8.28
CA ASP A 59 3.49 -16.17 -9.66
C ASP A 59 2.54 -15.51 -10.67
N SER A 60 1.28 -15.24 -10.28
CA SER A 60 0.34 -14.50 -11.13
C SER A 60 0.80 -13.07 -11.42
N ALA A 61 1.36 -12.37 -10.42
CA ALA A 61 1.89 -11.02 -10.61
C ALA A 61 3.20 -11.02 -11.45
N LYS A 62 4.01 -12.09 -11.36
CA LYS A 62 5.15 -12.29 -12.27
C LYS A 62 4.67 -12.49 -13.71
N ALA A 63 3.63 -13.31 -13.91
CA ALA A 63 3.05 -13.56 -15.24
C ALA A 63 2.51 -12.27 -15.85
N GLU A 64 1.71 -11.48 -15.11
CA GLU A 64 1.22 -10.17 -15.51
C GLU A 64 2.38 -9.22 -15.88
N SER A 65 3.43 -9.18 -15.05
CA SER A 65 4.60 -8.35 -15.31
C SER A 65 5.31 -8.73 -16.61
N LEU A 66 5.45 -10.03 -16.91
CA LEU A 66 6.02 -10.49 -18.17
C LEU A 66 5.13 -10.16 -19.38
N GLU A 67 3.83 -10.26 -19.25
CA GLU A 67 2.88 -9.90 -20.31
C GLU A 67 3.00 -8.41 -20.67
N VAL A 68 2.94 -7.53 -19.66
CA VAL A 68 3.08 -6.07 -19.85
C VAL A 68 4.43 -5.67 -20.43
N ILE A 69 5.54 -6.33 -20.03
CA ILE A 69 6.84 -6.13 -20.66
C ILE A 69 6.77 -6.49 -22.15
N GLY A 70 6.12 -7.61 -22.50
CA GLY A 70 5.93 -8.05 -23.88
C GLY A 70 5.13 -7.07 -24.73
N GLU A 71 4.05 -6.51 -24.17
CA GLU A 71 3.26 -5.46 -24.82
C GLU A 71 4.08 -4.20 -25.07
N ALA A 72 4.80 -3.72 -24.07
CA ALA A 72 5.65 -2.54 -24.19
C ALA A 72 6.75 -2.74 -25.25
N ILE A 73 7.36 -3.92 -25.36
CA ILE A 73 8.35 -4.25 -26.39
C ILE A 73 7.70 -4.26 -27.78
N LYS A 74 6.50 -4.80 -27.91
CA LYS A 74 5.80 -4.88 -29.20
C LYS A 74 5.46 -3.50 -29.74
N GLU A 75 5.03 -2.58 -28.86
CA GLU A 75 4.54 -1.26 -29.27
C GLU A 75 5.65 -0.21 -29.35
N ASN A 76 6.67 -0.28 -28.51
CA ASN A 76 7.76 0.71 -28.45
C ASN A 76 9.12 0.15 -28.88
N GLY A 77 9.46 -1.06 -28.43
CA GLY A 77 10.74 -1.73 -28.72
C GLY A 77 11.88 -1.36 -27.78
N LYS A 78 11.85 -0.24 -27.05
CA LYS A 78 12.89 0.18 -26.10
C LYS A 78 12.32 0.11 -24.68
N VAL A 79 12.57 -0.97 -23.97
CA VAL A 79 11.99 -1.22 -22.64
C VAL A 79 13.07 -1.42 -21.59
N ILE A 80 12.92 -0.72 -20.47
CA ILE A 80 13.71 -0.85 -19.25
C ILE A 80 12.77 -1.44 -18.18
N VAL A 81 13.24 -2.46 -17.47
CA VAL A 81 12.46 -3.13 -16.42
C VAL A 81 13.07 -2.80 -15.05
N THR A 82 12.19 -2.50 -14.08
CA THR A 82 12.57 -2.27 -12.68
C THR A 82 11.57 -2.94 -11.74
N GLY A 83 11.79 -2.83 -10.43
CA GLY A 83 10.85 -3.30 -9.43
C GLY A 83 11.17 -4.69 -8.87
N CYS A 84 10.16 -5.28 -8.20
CA CYS A 84 10.37 -6.52 -7.43
C CYS A 84 10.80 -7.71 -8.29
N MET A 85 10.26 -7.85 -9.51
CA MET A 85 10.68 -8.91 -10.41
C MET A 85 12.08 -8.69 -10.98
N GLY A 86 12.60 -7.46 -10.97
CA GLY A 86 13.94 -7.13 -11.45
C GLY A 86 15.07 -7.86 -10.71
N VAL A 87 14.84 -8.44 -9.52
CA VAL A 87 15.84 -9.31 -8.86
C VAL A 87 16.03 -10.64 -9.59
N GLU A 88 15.09 -11.03 -10.44
CA GLU A 88 15.10 -12.24 -11.26
C GLU A 88 15.44 -11.91 -12.73
N GLU A 89 16.48 -11.10 -12.98
CA GLU A 89 16.86 -10.65 -14.33
C GLU A 89 16.92 -11.80 -15.35
N GLY A 90 17.45 -12.97 -14.94
CA GLY A 90 17.53 -14.14 -15.79
C GLY A 90 16.18 -14.66 -16.27
N ALA A 91 15.14 -14.60 -15.43
CA ALA A 91 13.78 -14.99 -15.77
C ALA A 91 13.17 -14.02 -16.80
N ILE A 92 13.37 -12.72 -16.61
CA ILE A 92 12.89 -11.68 -17.54
C ILE A 92 13.59 -11.84 -18.90
N ARG A 93 14.92 -11.92 -18.94
CA ARG A 93 15.68 -12.02 -20.20
C ARG A 93 15.46 -13.32 -20.96
N LYS A 94 15.07 -14.39 -20.27
CA LYS A 94 14.72 -15.67 -20.92
C LYS A 94 13.45 -15.51 -21.77
N VAL A 95 12.47 -14.71 -21.32
CA VAL A 95 11.21 -14.48 -22.05
C VAL A 95 11.36 -13.29 -23.01
N HIS A 96 12.04 -12.23 -22.58
CA HIS A 96 12.19 -10.97 -23.28
C HIS A 96 13.68 -10.57 -23.42
N PRO A 97 14.45 -11.19 -24.31
CA PRO A 97 15.88 -10.94 -24.44
C PRO A 97 16.22 -9.53 -24.93
N SER A 98 15.28 -8.83 -25.54
CA SER A 98 15.45 -7.47 -26.08
C SER A 98 15.31 -6.34 -25.05
N VAL A 99 15.00 -6.65 -23.77
CA VAL A 99 14.96 -5.65 -22.71
C VAL A 99 16.32 -4.96 -22.57
N LEU A 100 16.32 -3.62 -22.59
CA LEU A 100 17.56 -2.82 -22.59
C LEU A 100 18.31 -2.96 -21.25
N ALA A 101 17.59 -2.77 -20.13
CA ALA A 101 18.15 -2.89 -18.80
C ALA A 101 17.13 -3.50 -17.83
N VAL A 102 17.64 -4.20 -16.82
CA VAL A 102 16.85 -4.74 -15.71
C VAL A 102 17.48 -4.26 -14.40
N THR A 103 16.68 -3.66 -13.53
CA THR A 103 17.11 -3.17 -12.22
C THR A 103 16.17 -3.69 -11.14
N GLY A 104 16.68 -3.88 -9.92
CA GLY A 104 15.88 -4.30 -8.78
C GLY A 104 15.11 -3.15 -8.13
N PRO A 105 14.29 -3.44 -7.08
CA PRO A 105 13.64 -2.41 -6.30
C PRO A 105 14.67 -1.51 -5.62
N GLN A 106 14.34 -0.22 -5.42
CA GLN A 106 15.21 0.81 -4.81
C GLN A 106 16.44 1.23 -5.63
N GLN A 107 16.64 0.71 -6.83
CA GLN A 107 17.76 1.08 -7.70
C GLN A 107 17.39 2.28 -8.61
N TYR A 108 16.86 3.35 -8.03
CA TYR A 108 16.31 4.51 -8.75
C TYR A 108 17.33 5.17 -9.67
N GLU A 109 18.56 5.39 -9.19
CA GLU A 109 19.64 5.97 -10.00
C GLU A 109 20.00 5.09 -11.21
N GLN A 110 19.97 3.76 -11.04
CA GLN A 110 20.26 2.83 -12.13
C GLN A 110 19.17 2.87 -13.20
N VAL A 111 17.89 3.04 -12.81
CA VAL A 111 16.79 3.24 -13.76
C VAL A 111 17.01 4.51 -14.57
N VAL A 112 17.31 5.62 -13.90
CA VAL A 112 17.55 6.92 -14.54
C VAL A 112 18.75 6.84 -15.47
N ASN A 113 19.85 6.23 -15.05
CA ASN A 113 21.02 6.01 -15.89
C ASN A 113 20.69 5.16 -17.12
N ALA A 114 19.90 4.09 -16.97
CA ALA A 114 19.46 3.27 -18.10
C ALA A 114 18.58 4.05 -19.10
N VAL A 115 17.75 4.98 -18.60
CA VAL A 115 17.00 5.90 -19.47
C VAL A 115 17.95 6.85 -20.21
N HIS A 116 18.96 7.42 -19.54
CA HIS A 116 19.97 8.27 -20.17
C HIS A 116 20.76 7.55 -21.27
N ASP A 117 21.11 6.30 -21.04
CA ASP A 117 21.82 5.48 -22.03
C ASP A 117 20.95 5.17 -23.25
N ALA A 118 19.65 4.97 -23.05
CA ALA A 118 18.68 4.67 -24.10
C ALA A 118 18.27 5.94 -24.89
N VAL A 119 18.07 7.06 -24.18
CA VAL A 119 17.65 8.34 -24.72
C VAL A 119 18.28 9.45 -23.87
N PRO A 120 19.38 10.07 -24.31
CA PRO A 120 20.06 11.11 -23.53
C PRO A 120 19.17 12.32 -23.22
N PRO A 121 19.31 12.92 -22.03
CA PRO A 121 18.59 14.16 -21.69
C PRO A 121 19.05 15.32 -22.58
N ARG A 122 18.24 16.36 -22.64
CA ARG A 122 18.61 17.60 -23.34
C ARG A 122 19.81 18.27 -22.67
N GLN A 123 20.79 18.71 -23.49
CA GLN A 123 21.97 19.41 -22.97
C GLN A 123 21.68 20.83 -22.46
N ASP A 124 20.60 21.45 -22.96
CA ASP A 124 20.15 22.80 -22.60
C ASP A 124 18.99 22.82 -21.59
N HIS A 125 18.72 21.66 -20.96
CA HIS A 125 17.70 21.57 -19.91
C HIS A 125 18.04 22.51 -18.74
N ASN A 126 17.05 23.29 -18.32
CA ASN A 126 17.17 24.20 -17.17
C ASN A 126 16.18 23.81 -16.08
N PRO A 127 16.61 23.16 -14.99
CA PRO A 127 15.74 22.73 -13.90
C PRO A 127 14.92 23.86 -13.25
N LEU A 128 15.34 25.12 -13.41
CA LEU A 128 14.61 26.28 -12.87
C LEU A 128 13.42 26.70 -13.72
N ILE A 129 13.40 26.28 -15.01
CA ILE A 129 12.31 26.56 -15.95
C ILE A 129 11.30 25.40 -15.95
N ASP A 130 11.79 24.18 -15.90
CA ASP A 130 10.96 22.96 -15.85
C ASP A 130 10.61 22.63 -14.39
N LEU A 131 9.74 23.48 -13.83
CA LEU A 131 9.35 23.39 -12.41
C LEU A 131 8.70 22.04 -12.09
N VAL A 132 9.42 21.23 -11.32
CA VAL A 132 8.84 20.05 -10.65
C VAL A 132 8.19 20.55 -9.35
N PRO A 133 6.94 20.16 -9.08
CA PRO A 133 6.29 20.54 -7.84
C PRO A 133 7.13 20.11 -6.61
N PRO A 134 7.19 20.90 -5.53
CA PRO A 134 8.00 20.58 -4.35
C PRO A 134 7.67 19.22 -3.69
N GLN A 135 6.45 18.74 -3.89
CA GLN A 135 5.99 17.41 -3.44
C GLN A 135 6.39 16.27 -4.39
N GLY A 136 7.00 16.57 -5.55
CA GLY A 136 7.27 15.60 -6.62
C GLY A 136 6.05 15.30 -7.48
N ILE A 137 6.22 14.36 -8.43
CA ILE A 137 5.13 13.81 -9.23
C ILE A 137 4.36 12.81 -8.37
N LYS A 138 3.04 12.90 -8.42
CA LYS A 138 2.12 11.98 -7.76
C LYS A 138 1.29 11.22 -8.79
N LEU A 139 1.16 9.92 -8.59
CA LEU A 139 0.28 9.04 -9.37
C LEU A 139 -1.07 8.83 -8.67
N THR A 140 -1.17 9.13 -7.38
CA THR A 140 -2.43 9.15 -6.64
C THR A 140 -3.23 10.43 -6.93
N PRO A 141 -4.56 10.44 -6.71
CA PRO A 141 -5.37 11.66 -6.65
C PRO A 141 -4.76 12.73 -5.73
N ARG A 142 -5.13 14.01 -5.93
CA ARG A 142 -4.50 15.12 -5.22
C ARG A 142 -4.73 15.10 -3.71
N HIS A 143 -5.84 14.56 -3.25
CA HIS A 143 -6.30 14.66 -1.87
C HIS A 143 -5.75 13.57 -0.95
N TYR A 144 -5.10 12.51 -1.46
CA TYR A 144 -4.36 11.57 -0.62
C TYR A 144 -2.98 11.23 -1.18
N ALA A 145 -2.09 10.75 -0.32
CA ALA A 145 -0.75 10.31 -0.73
C ALA A 145 -0.25 9.17 0.16
N TYR A 146 0.51 8.27 -0.45
CA TYR A 146 1.28 7.29 0.30
C TYR A 146 2.57 7.91 0.83
N LEU A 147 2.84 7.69 2.11
CA LEU A 147 4.06 8.12 2.80
C LEU A 147 4.87 6.90 3.20
N LYS A 148 5.86 6.53 2.40
CA LYS A 148 6.72 5.38 2.65
C LYS A 148 7.81 5.75 3.67
N ILE A 149 7.80 5.12 4.85
CA ILE A 149 8.67 5.47 5.99
C ILE A 149 9.90 4.57 6.13
N SER A 150 9.85 3.37 5.59
CA SER A 150 10.98 2.43 5.58
C SER A 150 10.92 1.49 4.39
N GLU A 151 11.97 0.73 4.18
CA GLU A 151 12.10 -0.26 3.13
C GLU A 151 12.62 -1.57 3.71
N GLY A 152 12.29 -2.71 3.08
CA GLY A 152 12.73 -4.03 3.52
C GLY A 152 12.02 -4.55 4.77
N CYS A 153 12.29 -5.79 5.12
CA CYS A 153 11.64 -6.47 6.24
C CYS A 153 12.57 -7.49 6.89
N ASN A 154 12.60 -7.53 8.23
CA ASN A 154 13.43 -8.46 8.99
C ASN A 154 12.69 -9.73 9.42
N HIS A 155 11.41 -9.89 9.05
CA HIS A 155 10.65 -11.09 9.39
C HIS A 155 11.07 -12.30 8.54
N SER A 156 10.86 -13.47 9.13
CA SER A 156 11.12 -14.76 8.50
C SER A 156 9.84 -15.56 8.27
N CYS A 157 8.72 -14.88 7.96
CA CYS A 157 7.45 -15.54 7.65
C CYS A 157 7.66 -16.58 6.55
N SER A 158 7.23 -17.82 6.77
CA SER A 158 7.60 -18.95 5.91
C SER A 158 7.01 -18.87 4.50
N PHE A 159 5.90 -18.17 4.33
CA PHE A 159 5.22 -17.97 3.04
C PHE A 159 5.71 -16.74 2.25
N CYS A 160 6.67 -15.97 2.77
CA CYS A 160 7.02 -14.65 2.24
C CYS A 160 8.47 -14.60 1.76
N ILE A 161 8.69 -13.95 0.60
CA ILE A 161 10.01 -13.74 -0.01
C ILE A 161 10.44 -12.26 -0.01
N ILE A 162 9.70 -11.38 0.64
CA ILE A 162 10.01 -9.94 0.67
C ILE A 162 11.46 -9.64 1.12
N PRO A 163 12.00 -10.28 2.17
CA PRO A 163 13.38 -10.03 2.57
C PRO A 163 14.44 -10.35 1.50
N SER A 164 14.18 -11.33 0.62
CA SER A 164 15.09 -11.66 -0.49
C SER A 164 15.00 -10.66 -1.64
N MET A 165 13.82 -10.05 -1.85
CA MET A 165 13.61 -9.06 -2.91
C MET A 165 13.99 -7.64 -2.51
N ARG A 166 13.59 -7.21 -1.30
CA ARG A 166 13.69 -5.82 -0.83
C ARG A 166 14.71 -5.62 0.31
N GLY A 167 15.40 -6.69 0.69
CA GLY A 167 16.44 -6.65 1.72
C GLY A 167 15.90 -6.50 3.14
N LYS A 168 16.82 -6.18 4.05
CA LYS A 168 16.54 -5.94 5.46
C LYS A 168 15.89 -4.57 5.66
N LEU A 169 15.23 -4.40 6.82
CA LEU A 169 14.65 -3.13 7.23
C LEU A 169 15.68 -2.00 7.21
N VAL A 170 15.32 -0.92 6.51
CA VAL A 170 16.04 0.36 6.49
C VAL A 170 15.02 1.47 6.72
N SER A 171 15.06 2.07 7.89
CA SER A 171 14.17 3.19 8.25
C SER A 171 14.69 4.50 7.69
N ARG A 172 13.83 5.28 7.09
CA ARG A 172 14.14 6.65 6.66
C ARG A 172 14.31 7.55 7.89
N PRO A 173 15.21 8.55 7.84
CA PRO A 173 15.31 9.56 8.89
C PRO A 173 13.94 10.21 9.15
N VAL A 174 13.59 10.38 10.43
CA VAL A 174 12.27 10.92 10.79
C VAL A 174 12.06 12.35 10.27
N GLY A 175 13.11 13.17 10.23
CA GLY A 175 13.06 14.53 9.66
C GLY A 175 12.66 14.51 8.18
N ASP A 176 13.28 13.63 7.38
CA ASP A 176 13.02 13.53 5.94
C ASP A 176 11.58 13.07 5.67
N VAL A 177 11.06 12.13 6.49
CA VAL A 177 9.68 11.66 6.40
C VAL A 177 8.70 12.79 6.72
N LEU A 178 8.95 13.56 7.78
CA LEU A 178 8.09 14.66 8.21
C LEU A 178 8.15 15.84 7.24
N ASP A 179 9.31 16.14 6.66
CA ASP A 179 9.46 17.18 5.62
C ASP A 179 8.70 16.80 4.34
N GLU A 180 8.75 15.53 3.93
CA GLU A 180 7.94 15.03 2.80
C GLU A 180 6.44 15.15 3.12
N ALA A 181 6.00 14.70 4.28
CA ALA A 181 4.62 14.83 4.72
C ALA A 181 4.14 16.28 4.71
N GLN A 182 4.96 17.21 5.21
CA GLN A 182 4.64 18.64 5.22
C GLN A 182 4.52 19.21 3.79
N ARG A 183 5.39 18.79 2.86
CA ARG A 183 5.29 19.21 1.44
C ARG A 183 4.01 18.69 0.79
N LEU A 184 3.65 17.42 1.03
CA LEU A 184 2.42 16.82 0.54
C LEU A 184 1.17 17.56 1.05
N VAL A 185 1.13 17.86 2.35
CA VAL A 185 0.01 18.62 2.95
C VAL A 185 -0.08 20.04 2.40
N LYS A 186 1.05 20.73 2.25
CA LYS A 186 1.10 22.07 1.61
C LYS A 186 0.61 22.05 0.15
N ALA A 187 0.78 20.91 -0.55
CA ALA A 187 0.29 20.73 -1.91
C ALA A 187 -1.22 20.36 -1.99
N GLY A 188 -1.89 20.24 -0.85
CA GLY A 188 -3.33 20.02 -0.77
C GLY A 188 -3.76 18.60 -0.40
N VAL A 189 -2.83 17.73 -0.02
CA VAL A 189 -3.16 16.38 0.49
C VAL A 189 -3.96 16.50 1.79
N LYS A 190 -5.04 15.73 1.89
CA LYS A 190 -5.96 15.67 3.03
C LYS A 190 -5.83 14.37 3.82
N GLU A 191 -5.23 13.34 3.23
CA GLU A 191 -4.98 12.06 3.88
C GLU A 191 -3.57 11.55 3.56
N LEU A 192 -2.80 11.20 4.58
CA LEU A 192 -1.50 10.53 4.50
C LEU A 192 -1.66 9.06 4.87
N LEU A 193 -1.35 8.17 3.93
CA LEU A 193 -1.34 6.73 4.15
C LEU A 193 0.10 6.29 4.43
N VAL A 194 0.40 6.01 5.68
CA VAL A 194 1.73 5.60 6.14
C VAL A 194 1.94 4.13 5.79
N ILE A 195 2.96 3.86 4.97
CA ILE A 195 3.24 2.53 4.44
C ILE A 195 4.70 2.12 4.61
N SER A 196 4.91 0.81 4.73
CA SER A 196 6.18 0.10 4.55
C SER A 196 5.92 -1.40 4.38
N GLN A 197 6.91 -2.27 4.45
CA GLN A 197 6.70 -3.71 4.54
C GLN A 197 6.28 -4.15 5.95
N ASP A 198 6.77 -3.45 6.97
CA ASP A 198 6.35 -3.56 8.38
C ASP A 198 6.44 -2.17 9.01
N THR A 199 5.32 -1.50 9.07
CA THR A 199 5.22 -0.11 9.55
C THR A 199 5.52 -0.02 11.04
N SER A 200 5.16 -1.03 11.82
CA SER A 200 5.41 -1.06 13.26
C SER A 200 6.88 -1.25 13.65
N ALA A 201 7.72 -1.75 12.73
CA ALA A 201 9.16 -1.90 12.97
C ALA A 201 9.98 -0.61 12.71
N TYR A 202 9.32 0.50 12.34
CA TYR A 202 10.00 1.75 12.03
C TYR A 202 10.95 2.21 13.16
N GLY A 203 12.21 2.40 12.82
CA GLY A 203 13.26 2.88 13.72
C GLY A 203 14.02 1.78 14.48
N VAL A 204 13.59 0.51 14.42
CA VAL A 204 14.27 -0.60 15.11
C VAL A 204 15.72 -0.77 14.66
N ASP A 205 15.97 -0.69 13.35
CA ASP A 205 17.29 -0.82 12.72
C ASP A 205 18.26 0.28 13.15
N VAL A 206 17.77 1.47 13.41
CA VAL A 206 18.54 2.63 13.88
C VAL A 206 18.45 2.85 15.40
N LYS A 207 17.94 1.84 16.15
CA LYS A 207 17.80 1.87 17.61
C LYS A 207 17.04 3.11 18.12
N TYR A 208 15.97 3.47 17.40
CA TYR A 208 15.11 4.63 17.70
C TYR A 208 15.89 5.96 17.84
N ARG A 209 16.89 6.14 16.97
CA ARG A 209 17.74 7.35 16.98
C ARG A 209 16.87 8.62 16.90
N THR A 210 17.26 9.62 17.68
CA THR A 210 16.65 10.94 17.61
C THR A 210 17.08 11.66 16.33
N GLY A 211 16.11 12.16 15.57
CA GLY A 211 16.28 13.15 14.51
C GLY A 211 15.72 14.49 14.93
N PHE A 212 15.63 15.43 13.99
CA PHE A 212 15.10 16.77 14.23
C PHE A 212 14.08 17.13 13.16
N TRP A 213 13.02 17.83 13.56
CA TRP A 213 12.04 18.39 12.66
C TRP A 213 11.52 19.71 13.21
N ASN A 214 11.50 20.78 12.38
CA ASN A 214 11.15 22.16 12.80
C ASN A 214 11.90 22.63 14.06
N GLY A 215 13.17 22.23 14.21
CA GLY A 215 14.01 22.57 15.37
C GLY A 215 13.74 21.76 16.63
N ALA A 216 12.76 20.88 16.65
CA ALA A 216 12.45 19.99 17.78
C ALA A 216 13.02 18.57 17.58
N PRO A 217 13.49 17.91 18.66
CA PRO A 217 13.93 16.52 18.58
C PRO A 217 12.72 15.58 18.45
N VAL A 218 12.80 14.61 17.53
CA VAL A 218 11.80 13.56 17.33
C VAL A 218 12.54 12.21 17.25
N LYS A 219 12.07 11.20 17.97
CA LYS A 219 12.62 9.84 17.83
C LYS A 219 12.12 9.19 16.54
N THR A 220 13.04 8.48 15.87
CA THR A 220 12.70 7.60 14.75
C THR A 220 11.99 6.37 15.29
N ARG A 221 10.71 6.53 15.64
CA ARG A 221 9.82 5.51 16.21
C ARG A 221 8.40 5.80 15.80
N MET A 222 7.59 4.75 15.65
CA MET A 222 6.25 4.85 15.09
C MET A 222 5.33 5.78 15.88
N THR A 223 5.34 5.68 17.22
CA THR A 223 4.47 6.48 18.09
C THR A 223 4.79 7.98 17.95
N GLU A 224 6.07 8.35 18.05
CA GLU A 224 6.52 9.74 17.94
C GLU A 224 6.35 10.30 16.52
N LEU A 225 6.49 9.45 15.49
CA LEU A 225 6.17 9.83 14.12
C LEU A 225 4.67 10.16 13.98
N CYS A 226 3.78 9.31 14.50
CA CYS A 226 2.33 9.55 14.48
C CYS A 226 1.94 10.82 15.22
N GLU A 227 2.54 11.09 16.38
CA GLU A 227 2.34 12.34 17.13
C GLU A 227 2.75 13.57 16.29
N ALA A 228 3.91 13.52 15.63
CA ALA A 228 4.36 14.61 14.79
C ALA A 228 3.47 14.80 13.56
N LEU A 229 3.09 13.72 12.86
CA LEU A 229 2.19 13.76 11.71
C LEU A 229 0.82 14.34 12.07
N SER A 230 0.30 14.05 13.27
CA SER A 230 -1.00 14.58 13.73
C SER A 230 -1.05 16.11 13.79
N THR A 231 0.10 16.76 13.92
CA THR A 231 0.18 18.23 13.94
C THR A 231 -0.03 18.88 12.57
N LEU A 232 -0.02 18.10 11.50
CA LEU A 232 -0.23 18.60 10.13
C LEU A 232 -1.72 18.85 9.80
N GLY A 233 -2.67 18.42 10.64
CA GLY A 233 -4.09 18.71 10.50
C GLY A 233 -4.78 17.95 9.35
N VAL A 234 -4.24 16.81 8.93
CA VAL A 234 -4.80 15.92 7.92
C VAL A 234 -5.04 14.53 8.48
N TRP A 235 -5.82 13.73 7.79
CA TRP A 235 -5.97 12.32 8.15
C TRP A 235 -4.65 11.56 8.02
N VAL A 236 -4.33 10.76 9.01
CA VAL A 236 -3.17 9.87 9.03
C VAL A 236 -3.67 8.45 9.23
N ARG A 237 -3.46 7.59 8.24
CA ARG A 237 -3.87 6.19 8.23
C ARG A 237 -2.65 5.28 8.24
N LEU A 238 -2.69 4.22 9.05
CA LEU A 238 -1.59 3.27 9.17
C LEU A 238 -1.90 1.97 8.43
N HIS A 239 -0.97 1.54 7.58
CA HIS A 239 -1.04 0.27 6.86
C HIS A 239 0.11 -0.65 7.22
N TYR A 240 -0.09 -1.96 7.04
CA TYR A 240 0.94 -3.01 7.16
C TYR A 240 1.58 -3.05 8.55
N VAL A 241 0.77 -3.00 9.59
CA VAL A 241 1.21 -3.09 10.99
C VAL A 241 1.39 -4.56 11.38
N TYR A 242 2.56 -4.92 11.88
CA TYR A 242 2.78 -6.25 12.45
C TYR A 242 2.35 -6.29 13.91
N PRO A 243 1.76 -7.40 14.43
CA PRO A 243 1.11 -7.43 15.75
C PRO A 243 2.07 -7.45 16.94
N TYR A 244 3.07 -6.56 16.97
CA TYR A 244 3.94 -6.39 18.13
C TYR A 244 3.19 -5.81 19.34
N PRO A 245 3.68 -6.07 20.57
CA PRO A 245 3.08 -5.49 21.79
C PRO A 245 3.03 -3.96 21.79
N HIS A 246 4.06 -3.29 21.25
CA HIS A 246 4.13 -1.82 21.24
C HIS A 246 3.12 -1.14 20.29
N VAL A 247 2.42 -1.90 19.46
CA VAL A 247 1.28 -1.39 18.67
C VAL A 247 0.17 -0.88 19.59
N ASP A 248 0.06 -1.42 20.80
CA ASP A 248 -0.92 -0.97 21.80
C ASP A 248 -0.75 0.52 22.14
N GLU A 249 0.46 1.10 21.98
CA GLU A 249 0.73 2.52 22.21
C GLU A 249 0.07 3.45 21.17
N LEU A 250 -0.34 2.92 20.02
CA LEU A 250 -1.01 3.69 18.96
C LEU A 250 -2.51 3.88 19.24
N ILE A 251 -3.12 2.96 19.99
CA ILE A 251 -4.56 2.99 20.24
C ILE A 251 -5.00 4.25 21.00
N PRO A 252 -4.28 4.72 22.03
CA PRO A 252 -4.61 6.01 22.65
C PRO A 252 -4.52 7.21 21.71
N LEU A 253 -3.62 7.20 20.72
CA LEU A 253 -3.53 8.25 19.71
C LEU A 253 -4.74 8.23 18.77
N MET A 254 -5.22 7.04 18.41
CA MET A 254 -6.45 6.84 17.64
C MET A 254 -7.69 7.33 18.42
N ALA A 255 -7.81 6.94 19.69
CA ALA A 255 -8.90 7.38 20.56
C ALA A 255 -8.91 8.90 20.80
N ALA A 256 -7.74 9.54 20.80
CA ALA A 256 -7.61 10.99 20.92
C ALA A 256 -7.82 11.74 19.57
N GLY A 257 -8.13 11.06 18.48
CA GLY A 257 -8.31 11.64 17.15
C GLY A 257 -7.03 12.21 16.52
N LYS A 258 -5.84 11.85 17.03
CA LYS A 258 -4.54 12.28 16.48
C LYS A 258 -4.22 11.59 15.16
N ILE A 259 -4.59 10.33 15.04
CA ILE A 259 -4.54 9.54 13.81
C ILE A 259 -5.87 8.83 13.63
N LEU A 260 -6.19 8.39 12.42
CA LEU A 260 -7.45 7.67 12.17
C LEU A 260 -7.54 6.40 13.01
N PRO A 261 -8.73 6.08 13.57
CA PRO A 261 -8.96 4.85 14.31
C PRO A 261 -9.07 3.64 13.36
N TYR A 262 -8.02 3.41 12.60
CA TYR A 262 -7.91 2.38 11.58
C TYR A 262 -6.59 1.65 11.71
N LEU A 263 -6.65 0.34 11.91
CA LEU A 263 -5.50 -0.52 12.11
C LEU A 263 -5.48 -1.66 11.07
N ASP A 264 -4.63 -1.54 10.06
CA ASP A 264 -4.38 -2.60 9.08
C ASP A 264 -3.29 -3.53 9.62
N ILE A 265 -3.72 -4.68 10.17
CA ILE A 265 -2.88 -5.62 10.89
C ILE A 265 -3.12 -7.05 10.40
N PRO A 266 -2.31 -7.56 9.46
CA PRO A 266 -2.50 -8.89 8.89
C PRO A 266 -2.19 -9.99 9.92
N PHE A 267 -3.20 -10.68 10.40
CA PHE A 267 -3.06 -11.80 11.33
C PHE A 267 -2.64 -13.10 10.63
N GLN A 268 -3.00 -13.25 9.36
CA GLN A 268 -2.69 -14.37 8.45
C GLN A 268 -3.47 -15.65 8.75
N HIS A 269 -3.64 -16.05 9.99
CA HIS A 269 -4.42 -17.19 10.47
C HIS A 269 -4.76 -17.03 11.96
N ALA A 270 -5.56 -17.96 12.51
CA ALA A 270 -5.86 -18.01 13.94
C ALA A 270 -5.37 -19.29 14.61
N SER A 271 -5.32 -20.43 13.89
CA SER A 271 -4.83 -21.70 14.47
C SER A 271 -3.38 -21.57 14.94
N PRO A 272 -3.06 -21.88 16.21
CA PRO A 272 -1.70 -21.84 16.75
C PRO A 272 -0.72 -22.72 15.98
N LYS A 273 -1.18 -23.87 15.51
CA LYS A 273 -0.39 -24.80 14.70
C LYS A 273 0.02 -24.15 13.38
N ILE A 274 -0.91 -23.53 12.68
CA ILE A 274 -0.65 -22.90 11.38
C ILE A 274 0.18 -21.62 11.55
N LEU A 275 -0.12 -20.77 12.53
CA LEU A 275 0.69 -19.59 12.85
C LEU A 275 2.14 -19.94 13.16
N LYS A 276 2.38 -21.03 13.90
CA LYS A 276 3.72 -21.55 14.17
C LYS A 276 4.43 -21.99 12.88
N ALA A 277 3.74 -22.71 11.99
CA ALA A 277 4.27 -23.11 10.70
C ALA A 277 4.55 -21.91 9.79
N MET A 278 3.72 -20.88 9.85
CA MET A 278 3.92 -19.59 9.18
C MET A 278 5.03 -18.73 9.78
N LYS A 279 5.60 -19.14 10.94
CA LYS A 279 6.54 -18.32 11.76
C LYS A 279 5.95 -16.96 12.14
N ARG A 280 4.67 -16.97 12.51
CA ARG A 280 3.94 -15.79 13.03
C ARG A 280 3.73 -15.95 14.54
N PRO A 281 3.46 -14.83 15.29
CA PRO A 281 3.06 -14.93 16.69
C PRO A 281 1.83 -15.84 16.84
N ALA A 282 1.95 -16.91 17.63
CA ALA A 282 0.94 -17.94 17.80
C ALA A 282 0.25 -17.86 19.17
N PHE A 283 -0.19 -16.66 19.54
CA PHE A 283 -0.82 -16.38 20.83
C PHE A 283 -2.23 -15.82 20.61
N GLU A 284 -3.11 -16.61 20.00
CA GLU A 284 -4.46 -16.22 19.60
C GLU A 284 -5.30 -15.72 20.78
N ASP A 285 -5.25 -16.36 21.95
CA ASP A 285 -5.95 -15.90 23.14
C ASP A 285 -5.56 -14.47 23.53
N LYS A 286 -4.27 -14.16 23.43
CA LYS A 286 -3.78 -12.82 23.68
C LYS A 286 -4.22 -11.85 22.60
N THR A 287 -4.35 -12.29 21.35
CA THR A 287 -4.78 -11.45 20.23
C THR A 287 -6.24 -11.04 20.40
N LEU A 288 -7.15 -11.96 20.74
CA LEU A 288 -8.54 -11.64 21.05
C LEU A 288 -8.68 -10.71 22.26
N ALA A 289 -7.93 -10.98 23.33
CA ALA A 289 -7.90 -10.11 24.50
C ALA A 289 -7.39 -8.70 24.16
N ARG A 290 -6.36 -8.58 23.30
CA ARG A 290 -5.87 -7.28 22.81
C ARG A 290 -6.92 -6.54 21.98
N ILE A 291 -7.60 -7.22 21.07
CA ILE A 291 -8.68 -6.62 20.25
C ILE A 291 -9.78 -6.07 21.15
N LYS A 292 -10.20 -6.80 22.18
CA LYS A 292 -11.19 -6.35 23.16
C LYS A 292 -10.70 -5.09 23.88
N ASN A 293 -9.49 -5.12 24.43
CA ASN A 293 -8.89 -3.99 25.12
C ASN A 293 -8.72 -2.76 24.20
N TRP A 294 -8.31 -2.96 22.95
CA TRP A 294 -8.21 -1.87 21.98
C TRP A 294 -9.56 -1.19 21.73
N ARG A 295 -10.66 -1.97 21.62
CA ARG A 295 -12.00 -1.43 21.43
C ARG A 295 -12.57 -0.78 22.71
N GLU A 296 -12.13 -1.19 23.90
CA GLU A 296 -12.45 -0.50 25.14
C GLU A 296 -11.81 0.89 25.19
N ILE A 297 -10.56 1.04 24.72
CA ILE A 297 -9.84 2.31 24.65
C ILE A 297 -10.35 3.17 23.49
N CYS A 298 -10.59 2.58 22.33
CA CYS A 298 -11.03 3.23 21.11
C CYS A 298 -12.25 2.51 20.52
N PRO A 299 -13.48 2.86 20.94
CA PRO A 299 -14.71 2.17 20.49
C PRO A 299 -14.97 2.20 18.99
N ASP A 300 -14.49 3.23 18.31
CA ASP A 300 -14.62 3.38 16.85
C ASP A 300 -13.46 2.74 16.06
N LEU A 301 -12.58 1.98 16.73
CA LEU A 301 -11.47 1.32 16.07
C LEU A 301 -11.94 0.35 14.99
N ILE A 302 -11.46 0.58 13.77
CA ILE A 302 -11.59 -0.30 12.62
C ILE A 302 -10.37 -1.18 12.53
N ILE A 303 -10.59 -2.49 12.46
CA ILE A 303 -9.50 -3.45 12.29
C ILE A 303 -9.64 -4.09 10.92
N ARG A 304 -8.65 -3.79 10.07
CA ARG A 304 -8.46 -4.45 8.79
C ARG A 304 -7.44 -5.57 8.96
N SER A 305 -7.71 -6.71 8.32
CA SER A 305 -6.76 -7.83 8.37
C SER A 305 -6.75 -8.63 7.08
N THR A 306 -5.71 -9.44 6.93
CA THR A 306 -5.53 -10.36 5.82
C THR A 306 -5.27 -11.75 6.36
N PHE A 307 -5.87 -12.76 5.72
CA PHE A 307 -5.75 -14.17 6.07
C PHE A 307 -5.35 -15.00 4.85
N ILE A 308 -4.78 -16.17 5.14
CA ILE A 308 -4.41 -17.18 4.14
C ILE A 308 -5.08 -18.48 4.55
N VAL A 309 -5.85 -19.08 3.63
CA VAL A 309 -6.45 -20.42 3.77
C VAL A 309 -5.73 -21.43 2.88
N GLY A 310 -5.76 -22.69 3.26
CA GLY A 310 -5.10 -23.74 2.50
C GLY A 310 -3.59 -23.77 2.64
N PHE A 311 -3.04 -23.23 3.73
CA PHE A 311 -1.61 -23.30 4.02
C PHE A 311 -1.19 -24.78 4.23
N PRO A 312 0.04 -25.19 3.82
CA PRO A 312 0.49 -26.57 4.00
C PRO A 312 0.30 -27.09 5.43
N GLY A 313 -0.39 -28.22 5.56
CA GLY A 313 -0.73 -28.84 6.84
C GLY A 313 -1.96 -28.29 7.54
N GLU A 314 -2.70 -27.35 6.93
CA GLU A 314 -3.99 -26.87 7.46
C GLU A 314 -5.04 -27.98 7.32
N THR A 315 -5.66 -28.34 8.44
CA THR A 315 -6.76 -29.32 8.49
C THR A 315 -8.12 -28.60 8.49
N GLU A 316 -9.21 -29.37 8.38
CA GLU A 316 -10.55 -28.78 8.49
C GLU A 316 -10.80 -28.24 9.91
N GLU A 317 -10.24 -28.88 10.93
CA GLU A 317 -10.32 -28.38 12.30
C GLU A 317 -9.59 -27.05 12.48
N ASP A 318 -8.42 -26.89 11.86
CA ASP A 318 -7.67 -25.62 11.85
C ASP A 318 -8.48 -24.50 11.16
N PHE A 319 -9.15 -24.84 10.05
CA PHE A 319 -9.99 -23.90 9.33
C PHE A 319 -11.26 -23.54 10.11
N GLN A 320 -11.94 -24.50 10.71
CA GLN A 320 -13.12 -24.23 11.55
C GLN A 320 -12.74 -23.38 12.78
N TYR A 321 -11.55 -23.61 13.35
CA TYR A 321 -11.02 -22.77 14.42
C TYR A 321 -10.86 -21.33 13.96
N LEU A 322 -10.37 -21.09 12.74
CA LEU A 322 -10.25 -19.77 12.15
C LEU A 322 -11.62 -19.08 12.02
N LEU A 323 -12.65 -19.75 11.51
CA LEU A 323 -14.00 -19.20 11.40
C LEU A 323 -14.59 -18.82 12.78
N ASN A 324 -14.43 -19.66 13.78
CA ASN A 324 -14.87 -19.37 15.14
C ASN A 324 -14.14 -18.17 15.72
N TRP A 325 -12.83 -18.06 15.50
CA TRP A 325 -12.04 -16.90 15.91
C TRP A 325 -12.51 -15.61 15.24
N LEU A 326 -12.84 -15.63 13.94
CA LEU A 326 -13.41 -14.45 13.24
C LEU A 326 -14.73 -14.00 13.87
N THR A 327 -15.60 -14.97 14.25
CA THR A 327 -16.86 -14.68 14.93
C THR A 327 -16.62 -13.93 16.25
N GLU A 328 -15.59 -14.30 17.02
CA GLU A 328 -15.26 -13.62 18.27
C GLU A 328 -14.56 -12.28 18.06
N ALA A 329 -13.64 -12.22 17.08
CA ALA A 329 -12.84 -11.05 16.77
C ALA A 329 -13.66 -9.90 16.16
N GLN A 330 -14.74 -10.22 15.42
CA GLN A 330 -15.61 -9.23 14.79
C GLN A 330 -14.81 -8.17 14.02
N LEU A 331 -13.92 -8.64 13.10
CA LEU A 331 -13.10 -7.73 12.32
C LEU A 331 -13.93 -6.96 11.29
N ASP A 332 -13.52 -5.74 10.97
CA ASP A 332 -14.31 -4.82 10.15
C ASP A 332 -14.06 -5.02 8.66
N ARG A 333 -12.79 -5.07 8.24
CA ARG A 333 -12.37 -5.21 6.86
C ARG A 333 -11.41 -6.39 6.74
N VAL A 334 -11.76 -7.40 5.97
CA VAL A 334 -10.95 -8.62 5.89
C VAL A 334 -10.82 -9.10 4.46
N GLY A 335 -9.56 -9.29 4.03
CA GLY A 335 -9.22 -9.98 2.80
C GLY A 335 -8.74 -11.41 3.11
N CYS A 336 -9.08 -12.36 2.25
CA CYS A 336 -8.62 -13.73 2.31
C CYS A 336 -7.94 -14.14 1.01
N PHE A 337 -6.79 -14.79 1.11
CA PHE A 337 -6.09 -15.38 -0.03
C PHE A 337 -5.98 -16.90 0.14
N GLN A 338 -6.07 -17.60 -0.98
CA GLN A 338 -5.65 -18.99 -1.02
C GLN A 338 -4.12 -19.06 -0.98
N TYR A 339 -3.58 -20.01 -0.23
CA TYR A 339 -2.14 -20.23 -0.24
C TYR A 339 -1.64 -20.57 -1.64
N SER A 340 -0.71 -19.77 -2.12
CA SER A 340 0.04 -20.01 -3.35
C SER A 340 1.51 -20.26 -3.00
N PRO A 341 2.11 -21.36 -3.44
CA PRO A 341 3.53 -21.57 -3.27
C PRO A 341 4.31 -20.54 -4.09
N VAL A 342 5.18 -19.81 -3.41
CA VAL A 342 6.06 -18.80 -4.05
C VAL A 342 7.47 -19.37 -4.12
N GLU A 343 8.11 -19.33 -5.28
CA GLU A 343 9.48 -19.83 -5.44
C GLU A 343 10.43 -19.16 -4.43
N GLY A 344 11.26 -19.97 -3.78
CA GLY A 344 12.18 -19.50 -2.73
C GLY A 344 11.56 -19.30 -1.35
N ALA A 345 10.24 -19.41 -1.19
CA ALA A 345 9.61 -19.32 0.12
C ALA A 345 9.89 -20.55 0.99
N PRO A 346 10.28 -20.37 2.27
CA PRO A 346 10.55 -21.50 3.17
C PRO A 346 9.38 -22.47 3.37
N ALA A 347 8.14 -22.03 3.17
CA ALA A 347 6.95 -22.86 3.28
C ALA A 347 6.95 -24.03 2.28
N ASN A 348 7.62 -23.88 1.14
CA ASN A 348 7.74 -24.94 0.14
C ASN A 348 8.58 -26.15 0.62
N LEU A 349 9.34 -25.97 1.70
CA LEU A 349 10.19 -27.01 2.31
C LEU A 349 9.55 -27.65 3.56
N LEU A 350 8.31 -27.29 3.88
CA LEU A 350 7.60 -27.89 5.01
C LEU A 350 7.24 -29.34 4.70
N ASP A 351 7.57 -30.24 5.64
CA ASP A 351 7.09 -31.63 5.62
C ASP A 351 5.64 -31.66 6.12
N ALA A 352 4.74 -31.18 5.28
CA ALA A 352 3.31 -31.06 5.58
C ALA A 352 2.48 -31.33 4.34
N ALA A 353 1.28 -31.87 4.54
CA ALA A 353 0.37 -32.17 3.44
C ALA A 353 -0.03 -30.89 2.69
N ILE A 354 0.09 -30.90 1.39
CA ILE A 354 -0.41 -29.83 0.52
C ILE A 354 -1.92 -29.92 0.50
N VAL A 355 -2.59 -28.80 0.73
CA VAL A 355 -4.05 -28.71 0.62
C VAL A 355 -4.42 -28.65 -0.86
N PRO A 356 -5.32 -29.52 -1.36
CA PRO A 356 -5.78 -29.49 -2.74
C PRO A 356 -6.46 -28.16 -3.12
N ASP A 357 -6.39 -27.78 -4.39
CA ASP A 357 -6.89 -26.48 -4.85
C ASP A 357 -8.41 -26.35 -4.73
N ASP A 358 -9.16 -27.42 -4.93
CA ASP A 358 -10.62 -27.47 -4.70
C ASP A 358 -10.97 -27.24 -3.21
N VAL A 359 -10.18 -27.78 -2.29
CA VAL A 359 -10.34 -27.56 -0.85
C VAL A 359 -9.95 -26.13 -0.46
N LYS A 360 -8.91 -25.55 -1.08
CA LYS A 360 -8.57 -24.13 -0.88
C LYS A 360 -9.70 -23.23 -1.34
N GLN A 361 -10.30 -23.53 -2.49
CA GLN A 361 -11.43 -22.77 -3.03
C GLN A 361 -12.65 -22.85 -2.10
N ASP A 362 -13.03 -24.07 -1.66
CA ASP A 362 -14.14 -24.27 -0.71
C ASP A 362 -13.91 -23.48 0.58
N ARG A 363 -12.71 -23.54 1.14
CA ARG A 363 -12.37 -22.78 2.36
C ARG A 363 -12.41 -21.28 2.14
N TRP A 364 -11.93 -20.81 1.00
CA TRP A 364 -12.00 -19.39 0.64
C TRP A 364 -13.45 -18.90 0.52
N ASP A 365 -14.31 -19.65 -0.18
CA ASP A 365 -15.73 -19.32 -0.35
C ASP A 365 -16.43 -19.25 1.02
N ARG A 366 -16.23 -20.25 1.87
CA ARG A 366 -16.79 -20.31 3.23
C ARG A 366 -16.26 -19.20 4.13
N PHE A 367 -14.98 -18.88 4.03
CA PHE A 367 -14.35 -17.78 4.76
C PHE A 367 -14.96 -16.44 4.35
N MET A 368 -15.04 -16.17 3.05
CA MET A 368 -15.57 -14.91 2.54
C MET A 368 -17.05 -14.72 2.86
N ALA A 369 -17.87 -15.78 2.71
CA ALA A 369 -19.28 -15.74 3.09
C ALA A 369 -19.46 -15.47 4.61
N HIS A 370 -18.60 -16.09 5.45
CA HIS A 370 -18.63 -15.88 6.90
C HIS A 370 -18.26 -14.44 7.27
N GLN A 371 -17.20 -13.91 6.68
CA GLN A 371 -16.73 -12.54 6.93
C GLN A 371 -17.69 -11.49 6.35
N GLN A 372 -18.33 -11.76 5.23
CA GLN A 372 -19.33 -10.87 4.64
C GLN A 372 -20.51 -10.64 5.60
N ALA A 373 -20.99 -11.70 6.26
CA ALA A 373 -22.03 -11.58 7.26
C ALA A 373 -21.61 -10.71 8.46
N ILE A 374 -20.34 -10.84 8.91
CA ILE A 374 -19.78 -9.99 9.98
C ILE A 374 -19.69 -8.53 9.51
N SER A 375 -19.17 -8.29 8.31
CA SER A 375 -19.03 -6.96 7.73
C SER A 375 -20.38 -6.24 7.61
N SER A 376 -21.38 -6.91 7.03
CA SER A 376 -22.74 -6.39 6.90
C SER A 376 -23.32 -6.01 8.27
N ALA A 377 -23.26 -6.91 9.27
CA ALA A 377 -23.77 -6.62 10.60
C ALA A 377 -23.07 -5.40 11.25
N ARG A 378 -21.76 -5.24 11.04
CA ARG A 378 -21.01 -4.11 11.59
C ARG A 378 -21.32 -2.79 10.88
N LEU A 379 -21.50 -2.81 9.55
CA LEU A 379 -21.87 -1.62 8.78
C LEU A 379 -23.31 -1.18 9.07
N GLN A 380 -24.24 -2.12 9.23
CA GLN A 380 -25.62 -1.80 9.64
C GLN A 380 -25.70 -1.05 10.99
N MET A 381 -24.76 -1.28 11.91
CA MET A 381 -24.68 -0.49 13.16
C MET A 381 -24.25 0.97 12.94
N ARG A 382 -23.83 1.34 11.74
CA ARG A 382 -23.44 2.71 11.37
C ARG A 382 -24.62 3.52 10.84
N VAL A 383 -25.71 2.88 10.43
CA VAL A 383 -26.90 3.56 9.95
C VAL A 383 -27.43 4.52 11.03
N GLY A 384 -27.72 5.76 10.62
CA GLY A 384 -28.13 6.84 11.50
C GLY A 384 -27.00 7.62 12.19
N ARG A 385 -25.73 7.18 12.06
CA ARG A 385 -24.56 7.91 12.58
C ARG A 385 -24.14 9.05 11.66
N GLU A 386 -23.54 10.06 12.25
CA GLU A 386 -22.86 11.15 11.53
C GLU A 386 -21.38 10.79 11.36
N ILE A 387 -20.87 10.95 10.14
CA ILE A 387 -19.49 10.65 9.78
C ILE A 387 -18.90 11.77 8.92
N GLU A 388 -17.60 12.05 9.09
CA GLU A 388 -16.86 12.91 8.17
C GLU A 388 -16.41 12.09 6.96
N VAL A 389 -16.75 12.53 5.77
CA VAL A 389 -16.41 11.87 4.50
C VAL A 389 -15.43 12.74 3.72
N LEU A 390 -14.34 12.13 3.24
CA LEU A 390 -13.42 12.70 2.27
C LEU A 390 -13.89 12.28 0.88
N VAL A 391 -14.27 13.24 0.06
CA VAL A 391 -14.78 13.03 -1.29
C VAL A 391 -13.66 12.61 -2.24
N ASP A 392 -13.81 11.50 -2.92
CA ASP A 392 -12.86 10.99 -3.92
C ASP A 392 -13.28 11.34 -5.34
N GLU A 393 -14.56 11.18 -5.67
CA GLU A 393 -15.11 11.39 -7.01
C GLU A 393 -16.46 12.09 -6.93
N VAL A 394 -16.81 12.81 -8.00
CA VAL A 394 -18.10 13.49 -8.14
C VAL A 394 -18.57 13.36 -9.58
N ASP A 395 -19.83 13.02 -9.77
CA ASP A 395 -20.51 12.95 -11.06
C ASP A 395 -21.91 13.60 -11.02
N GLU A 396 -22.70 13.39 -12.06
CA GLU A 396 -24.06 13.94 -12.17
C GLU A 396 -25.06 13.28 -11.19
N GLN A 397 -24.74 12.11 -10.66
CA GLN A 397 -25.60 11.33 -9.76
C GLN A 397 -25.34 11.66 -8.28
N GLY A 398 -24.13 12.14 -7.96
CA GLY A 398 -23.75 12.46 -6.59
C GLY A 398 -22.25 12.51 -6.38
N ALA A 399 -21.83 12.18 -5.17
CA ALA A 399 -20.41 12.07 -4.84
C ALA A 399 -20.10 10.71 -4.21
N VAL A 400 -18.91 10.22 -4.44
CA VAL A 400 -18.35 9.03 -3.81
C VAL A 400 -17.15 9.47 -2.98
N GLY A 401 -17.05 8.97 -1.77
CA GLY A 401 -15.94 9.26 -0.89
C GLY A 401 -15.68 8.14 0.10
N ARG A 402 -14.85 8.43 1.08
CA ARG A 402 -14.49 7.49 2.14
C ARG A 402 -14.55 8.18 3.50
N CYS A 403 -14.79 7.41 4.52
CA CYS A 403 -14.66 7.87 5.90
C CYS A 403 -13.45 7.19 6.59
N PHE A 404 -13.34 7.33 7.90
CA PHE A 404 -12.23 6.71 8.62
C PHE A 404 -12.26 5.17 8.59
N PHE A 405 -13.40 4.57 8.18
CA PHE A 405 -13.53 3.11 8.03
C PHE A 405 -12.75 2.54 6.85
N ASP A 406 -12.51 3.36 5.83
CA ASP A 406 -12.18 2.87 4.51
C ASP A 406 -10.90 3.49 3.98
N ALA A 407 -9.95 2.62 3.64
CA ALA A 407 -8.75 3.00 2.90
C ALA A 407 -9.05 3.04 1.39
N PRO A 408 -8.40 3.94 0.64
CA PRO A 408 -8.62 4.04 -0.80
C PRO A 408 -8.25 2.73 -1.51
N GLU A 409 -8.99 2.39 -2.56
CA GLU A 409 -8.76 1.29 -3.49
C GLU A 409 -8.98 -0.13 -2.91
N ILE A 410 -9.04 -0.31 -1.59
CA ILE A 410 -9.05 -1.64 -0.97
C ILE A 410 -10.21 -1.93 -0.02
N ASP A 411 -10.93 -0.89 0.41
CA ASP A 411 -12.10 -1.03 1.30
C ASP A 411 -13.36 -0.51 0.61
N GLY A 412 -14.42 -0.24 1.37
CA GLY A 412 -15.70 0.25 0.84
C GLY A 412 -15.73 1.75 0.57
N ASN A 413 -16.85 2.20 0.03
CA ASN A 413 -17.13 3.58 -0.31
C ASN A 413 -18.29 4.14 0.52
N VAL A 414 -18.39 5.46 0.53
CA VAL A 414 -19.57 6.19 1.00
C VAL A 414 -20.19 6.92 -0.19
N PHE A 415 -21.37 6.50 -0.61
CA PHE A 415 -22.15 7.16 -1.64
C PHE A 415 -22.96 8.29 -1.02
N ILE A 416 -22.75 9.53 -1.51
CA ILE A 416 -23.40 10.74 -0.99
C ILE A 416 -24.46 11.19 -1.98
N ASP A 417 -25.74 11.01 -1.62
CA ASP A 417 -26.84 11.54 -2.38
C ASP A 417 -26.80 13.08 -2.40
N ASN A 418 -27.17 13.67 -3.52
CA ASN A 418 -27.14 15.13 -3.72
C ASN A 418 -25.75 15.80 -3.55
N GLY A 419 -24.67 15.03 -3.70
CA GLY A 419 -23.29 15.50 -3.57
C GLY A 419 -22.70 16.16 -4.82
N SER A 420 -23.48 16.44 -5.87
CA SER A 420 -23.00 16.93 -7.18
C SER A 420 -22.35 18.33 -7.15
N ASN A 421 -22.53 19.09 -6.07
CA ASN A 421 -21.88 20.38 -5.83
C ASN A 421 -20.52 20.27 -5.11
N LEU A 422 -20.15 19.09 -4.66
CA LEU A 422 -18.89 18.80 -3.99
C LEU A 422 -17.74 18.67 -4.99
N LYS A 423 -16.53 18.58 -4.48
CA LYS A 423 -15.30 18.39 -5.28
C LYS A 423 -14.41 17.33 -4.64
N PRO A 424 -13.64 16.57 -5.45
CA PRO A 424 -12.64 15.68 -4.92
C PRO A 424 -11.68 16.40 -3.95
N GLY A 425 -11.53 15.84 -2.75
CA GLY A 425 -10.74 16.42 -1.66
C GLY A 425 -11.54 17.28 -0.67
N ASP A 426 -12.83 17.50 -0.89
CA ASP A 426 -13.69 18.11 0.12
C ASP A 426 -13.90 17.13 1.29
N LYS A 427 -13.97 17.69 2.50
CA LYS A 427 -14.39 16.97 3.71
C LYS A 427 -15.75 17.48 4.12
N VAL A 428 -16.71 16.57 4.21
CA VAL A 428 -18.10 16.91 4.49
C VAL A 428 -18.66 15.99 5.57
N TRP A 429 -19.54 16.54 6.40
CA TRP A 429 -20.29 15.75 7.34
C TRP A 429 -21.53 15.17 6.68
N CYS A 430 -21.73 13.87 6.87
CA CYS A 430 -22.84 13.12 6.30
C CYS A 430 -23.50 12.26 7.38
N LYS A 431 -24.79 12.05 7.23
CA LYS A 431 -25.55 11.10 8.03
C LYS A 431 -25.75 9.82 7.22
N VAL A 432 -25.31 8.69 7.75
CA VAL A 432 -25.48 7.38 7.11
C VAL A 432 -26.95 7.02 7.08
N THR A 433 -27.47 6.72 5.88
CA THR A 433 -28.86 6.38 5.63
C THR A 433 -29.08 4.90 5.42
N ASP A 434 -28.09 4.22 4.81
CA ASP A 434 -28.14 2.78 4.52
C ASP A 434 -26.72 2.18 4.48
N ALA A 435 -26.64 0.85 4.50
CA ALA A 435 -25.41 0.09 4.41
C ALA A 435 -25.65 -1.28 3.79
N ASP A 436 -24.70 -1.78 2.99
CA ASP A 436 -24.66 -3.19 2.57
C ASP A 436 -23.51 -3.96 3.24
N GLU A 437 -22.90 -4.90 2.53
CA GLU A 437 -21.81 -5.71 3.05
C GLU A 437 -20.47 -4.96 3.09
N TYR A 438 -20.28 -3.93 2.25
CA TYR A 438 -19.02 -3.22 2.08
C TYR A 438 -19.14 -1.71 2.07
N ASP A 439 -20.26 -1.16 1.58
CA ASP A 439 -20.46 0.24 1.29
C ASP A 439 -21.52 0.90 2.20
N LEU A 440 -21.49 2.22 2.25
CA LEU A 440 -22.42 3.06 2.99
C LEU A 440 -23.09 4.06 2.04
N TRP A 441 -24.36 4.37 2.32
CA TRP A 441 -25.09 5.47 1.70
C TRP A 441 -25.30 6.56 2.75
N ALA A 442 -25.18 7.80 2.35
CA ALA A 442 -25.28 8.92 3.28
C ALA A 442 -25.81 10.19 2.62
N GLU A 443 -26.37 11.06 3.42
CA GLU A 443 -26.81 12.41 3.03
C GLU A 443 -25.94 13.45 3.71
N GLN A 444 -25.56 14.51 2.98
CA GLN A 444 -24.82 15.63 3.54
C GLN A 444 -25.69 16.41 4.56
N ILE A 445 -25.11 16.78 5.71
CA ILE A 445 -25.76 17.52 6.79
C ILE A 445 -25.12 18.88 7.04
#